data_fd91eb7c430d4820b1a320e440fa1a1f
#
_entry.id   fd91eb7c430d4820b1a320e440fa1a1f
#
_cell.length_a   1.000
_cell.length_b   1.000
_cell.length_c   1.000
_cell.angle_alpha   90.00
_cell.angle_beta   90.00
_cell.angle_gamma   90.00
#
_symmetry.space_group_name_H-M   'P 1'
#
loop_
_entity.id
_entity.type
_entity.pdbx_description
1 polymer ?
#
loop_
_entity_poly.entity_id
_entity_poly.type
_entity_poly.pdbx_seq_one_letter_code
_entity_poly.pdbx_strand_id
1 'polypeptide(L)'
;MAFAFSSYQASAFEKETGLQGDLIDVGGYRMNSVYIPRPKSADLPTLVFIHGASANLRDPMGAFRDKLEGRADMLFLDRPGLGFSERGGPQNGYPDGQADAIAALMKKRGIKKAIIVSHSFGGAVAATFALNHKEMVEGLVFLSPATHPWPGGIEWYYKVTKAPVVGWLFATLVAPPAGLVVIDKATKSVFAPNRRPDDYIERTGAYLALRPRAFRNNAIDVANLLEYVKKTAHRYREIKVPTIIITGDRDNVVLPEIHSRGLHDAIAGSRLITVHNLGHKPDYVVTDLAIAAIETVAGKKRNLDGLARKAEARIATDNFN
;
A
#
# COMPACT_ATOMS: atom_id res chain seq x y z
N MET A 1 27.45 -17.12 -12.93
CA MET A 1 27.32 -15.75 -13.47
C MET A 1 25.96 -15.11 -13.10
N ALA A 2 24.81 -15.66 -13.48
CA ALA A 2 23.49 -15.03 -13.20
C ALA A 2 23.19 -14.80 -11.71
N PHE A 3 23.56 -15.72 -10.82
CA PHE A 3 23.40 -15.55 -9.37
C PHE A 3 24.23 -14.36 -8.84
N ALA A 4 25.50 -14.27 -9.26
CA ALA A 4 26.36 -13.16 -8.88
C ALA A 4 25.83 -11.82 -9.38
N PHE A 5 25.29 -11.79 -10.60
CA PHE A 5 24.63 -10.61 -11.17
C PHE A 5 23.44 -10.17 -10.32
N SER A 6 22.52 -11.08 -9.98
CA SER A 6 21.35 -10.74 -9.18
C SER A 6 21.70 -10.27 -7.77
N SER A 7 22.72 -10.88 -7.15
CA SER A 7 23.22 -10.45 -5.83
C SER A 7 23.86 -9.07 -5.91
N TYR A 8 24.65 -8.80 -6.94
CA TYR A 8 25.24 -7.49 -7.19
C TYR A 8 24.17 -6.42 -7.41
N GLN A 9 23.20 -6.70 -8.27
CA GLN A 9 22.09 -5.77 -8.52
C GLN A 9 21.26 -5.49 -7.28
N ALA A 10 20.95 -6.51 -6.48
CA ALA A 10 20.24 -6.33 -5.22
C ALA A 10 21.00 -5.39 -4.26
N SER A 11 22.31 -5.60 -4.13
CA SER A 11 23.19 -4.73 -3.32
C SER A 11 23.29 -3.32 -3.89
N ALA A 12 23.32 -3.17 -5.20
CA ALA A 12 23.35 -1.86 -5.86
C ALA A 12 22.04 -1.08 -5.58
N PHE A 13 20.88 -1.73 -5.71
CA PHE A 13 19.58 -1.10 -5.40
C PHE A 13 19.49 -0.69 -3.93
N GLU A 14 19.98 -1.52 -3.00
CA GLU A 14 20.02 -1.17 -1.57
C GLU A 14 20.92 0.02 -1.29
N LYS A 15 22.09 0.05 -1.92
CA LYS A 15 23.07 1.14 -1.76
C LYS A 15 22.56 2.45 -2.35
N GLU A 16 21.97 2.40 -3.54
CA GLU A 16 21.44 3.56 -4.24
C GLU A 16 20.22 4.15 -3.52
N THR A 17 19.28 3.27 -3.12
CA THR A 17 18.08 3.71 -2.41
C THR A 17 18.42 4.16 -0.98
N GLY A 18 19.34 3.50 -0.30
CA GLY A 18 19.71 3.71 1.10
C GLY A 18 18.59 3.33 2.08
N LEU A 19 18.95 2.88 3.26
CA LEU A 19 18.00 2.70 4.34
C LEU A 19 17.48 4.06 4.81
N GLN A 20 16.16 4.20 4.81
CA GLN A 20 15.51 5.37 5.38
C GLN A 20 14.60 4.90 6.53
N GLY A 21 14.78 5.48 7.71
CA GLY A 21 14.08 5.09 8.92
C GLY A 21 14.88 4.15 9.82
N ASP A 22 14.18 3.52 10.76
CA ASP A 22 14.74 2.66 11.78
C ASP A 22 14.22 1.22 11.64
N LEU A 23 15.11 0.27 11.84
CA LEU A 23 14.79 -1.15 11.96
C LEU A 23 14.38 -1.48 13.41
N ILE A 24 13.08 -1.69 13.61
CA ILE A 24 12.47 -1.94 14.94
C ILE A 24 12.17 -3.43 15.10
N ASP A 25 12.65 -4.04 16.18
CA ASP A 25 12.29 -5.42 16.53
C ASP A 25 10.82 -5.50 16.96
N VAL A 26 10.05 -6.29 16.23
CA VAL A 26 8.61 -6.50 16.45
C VAL A 26 8.27 -7.87 17.01
N GLY A 27 9.26 -8.60 17.51
CA GLY A 27 9.12 -9.93 18.09
C GLY A 27 9.97 -10.97 17.37
N GLY A 28 11.29 -10.74 17.32
CA GLY A 28 12.28 -11.65 16.75
C GLY A 28 12.60 -11.43 15.27
N TYR A 29 12.08 -10.37 14.68
CA TYR A 29 12.44 -9.84 13.36
C TYR A 29 12.21 -8.34 13.31
N ARG A 30 12.86 -7.66 12.36
CA ARG A 30 12.86 -6.20 12.31
C ARG A 30 12.01 -5.66 11.16
N MET A 31 11.20 -4.66 11.47
CA MET A 31 10.49 -3.87 10.49
C MET A 31 11.12 -2.49 10.36
N ASN A 32 11.27 -2.05 9.11
CA ASN A 32 11.71 -0.70 8.81
C ASN A 32 10.53 0.27 8.86
N SER A 33 10.74 1.42 9.50
CA SER A 33 9.74 2.48 9.55
C SER A 33 10.36 3.85 9.73
N VAL A 34 9.75 4.86 9.11
CA VAL A 34 9.99 6.27 9.33
C VAL A 34 8.89 6.82 10.21
N TYR A 35 9.25 7.35 11.37
CA TYR A 35 8.33 8.05 12.25
C TYR A 35 8.63 9.53 12.24
N ILE A 36 7.64 10.35 11.91
CA ILE A 36 7.73 11.81 11.87
C ILE A 36 6.82 12.34 12.99
N PRO A 37 7.40 12.88 14.08
CA PRO A 37 6.61 13.38 15.19
C PRO A 37 5.93 14.71 14.83
N ARG A 38 4.76 14.93 15.40
CA ARG A 38 4.00 16.17 15.26
C ARG A 38 4.44 17.22 16.28
N PRO A 39 4.35 18.52 15.94
CA PRO A 39 4.44 19.60 16.92
C PRO A 39 3.16 19.64 17.80
N LYS A 40 3.24 20.37 18.91
CA LYS A 40 2.05 20.57 19.80
C LYS A 40 0.86 21.22 19.09
N SER A 41 1.12 22.00 18.04
CA SER A 41 0.10 22.70 17.24
C SER A 41 -0.55 21.82 16.16
N ALA A 42 -0.20 20.55 16.05
CA ALA A 42 -0.75 19.65 15.04
C ALA A 42 -2.27 19.51 15.17
N ASP A 43 -2.94 19.49 14.04
CA ASP A 43 -4.39 19.54 13.90
C ASP A 43 -5.03 18.20 13.49
N LEU A 44 -4.21 17.14 13.32
CA LEU A 44 -4.64 15.81 12.96
C LEU A 44 -4.13 14.78 13.99
N PRO A 45 -4.83 13.64 14.14
CA PRO A 45 -4.35 12.52 14.94
C PRO A 45 -3.16 11.82 14.24
N THR A 46 -2.61 10.79 14.91
CA THR A 46 -1.56 9.96 14.32
C THR A 46 -2.06 9.26 13.06
N LEU A 47 -1.23 9.24 12.02
CA LEU A 47 -1.49 8.58 10.74
C LEU A 47 -0.51 7.43 10.53
N VAL A 48 -1.03 6.27 10.11
CA VAL A 48 -0.22 5.10 9.74
C VAL A 48 -0.48 4.76 8.28
N PHE A 49 0.57 4.69 7.48
CA PHE A 49 0.50 4.48 6.04
C PHE A 49 0.95 3.08 5.66
N ILE A 50 0.06 2.32 4.97
CA ILE A 50 0.31 0.94 4.53
C ILE A 50 0.34 0.90 3.00
N HIS A 51 1.52 0.62 2.44
CA HIS A 51 1.74 0.58 1.00
C HIS A 51 1.16 -0.66 0.30
N GLY A 52 1.04 -0.59 -1.02
CA GLY A 52 0.53 -1.66 -1.89
C GLY A 52 1.53 -2.80 -2.16
N ALA A 53 1.17 -3.69 -3.10
CA ALA A 53 2.07 -4.71 -3.62
C ALA A 53 3.25 -4.07 -4.38
N SER A 54 4.39 -4.75 -4.42
CA SER A 54 5.61 -4.31 -5.11
C SER A 54 6.09 -2.89 -4.75
N ALA A 55 5.70 -2.38 -3.58
CA ALA A 55 6.05 -1.06 -3.08
C ALA A 55 6.81 -1.14 -1.75
N ASN A 56 7.11 0.00 -1.18
CA ASN A 56 7.77 0.18 0.11
C ASN A 56 7.28 1.49 0.76
N LEU A 57 7.78 1.83 1.95
CA LEU A 57 7.36 3.01 2.72
C LEU A 57 7.53 4.35 1.97
N ARG A 58 8.48 4.41 1.03
CA ARG A 58 8.75 5.65 0.27
C ARG A 58 7.60 6.01 -0.68
N ASP A 59 6.81 5.00 -1.11
CA ASP A 59 5.67 5.23 -2.00
C ASP A 59 4.61 6.14 -1.32
N PRO A 60 3.97 5.78 -0.20
CA PRO A 60 3.07 6.71 0.48
C PRO A 60 3.79 7.93 1.06
N MET A 61 5.06 7.81 1.47
CA MET A 61 5.81 8.94 1.99
C MET A 61 6.01 10.02 0.92
N GLY A 62 6.31 9.64 -0.32
CA GLY A 62 6.44 10.55 -1.45
C GLY A 62 5.14 11.28 -1.83
N ALA A 63 3.99 10.67 -1.53
CA ALA A 63 2.69 11.29 -1.79
C ALA A 63 2.23 12.24 -0.67
N PHE A 64 2.52 11.92 0.60
CA PHE A 64 1.85 12.55 1.73
C PHE A 64 2.74 13.37 2.66
N ARG A 65 4.04 13.03 2.77
CA ARG A 65 4.92 13.63 3.77
C ARG A 65 4.88 15.15 3.75
N ASP A 66 5.26 15.75 2.63
CA ASP A 66 5.45 17.20 2.51
C ASP A 66 4.14 18.00 2.74
N LYS A 67 2.99 17.35 2.50
CA LYS A 67 1.67 17.96 2.66
C LYS A 67 1.10 17.82 4.08
N LEU A 68 1.60 16.86 4.86
CA LEU A 68 1.09 16.53 6.20
C LEU A 68 2.12 16.75 7.31
N GLU A 69 3.38 17.01 6.98
CA GLU A 69 4.42 17.32 7.96
C GLU A 69 4.02 18.54 8.80
N GLY A 70 4.20 18.44 10.09
CA GLY A 70 3.73 19.46 11.05
C GLY A 70 2.24 19.38 11.41
N ARG A 71 1.45 18.53 10.74
CA ARG A 71 0.01 18.41 10.97
C ARG A 71 -0.38 17.14 11.74
N ALA A 72 0.41 16.08 11.67
CA ALA A 72 0.16 14.79 12.32
C ALA A 72 1.47 14.11 12.73
N ASP A 73 1.41 13.21 13.72
CA ASP A 73 2.39 12.14 13.77
C ASP A 73 2.18 11.23 12.57
N MET A 74 3.24 10.89 11.86
CA MET A 74 3.15 10.00 10.70
C MET A 74 4.06 8.80 10.88
N LEU A 75 3.53 7.59 10.69
CA LEU A 75 4.28 6.36 10.60
C LEU A 75 4.18 5.80 9.18
N PHE A 76 5.27 5.83 8.45
CA PHE A 76 5.45 5.12 7.19
C PHE A 76 6.22 3.83 7.47
N LEU A 77 5.76 2.71 6.97
CA LEU A 77 6.37 1.40 7.26
C LEU A 77 6.56 0.57 6.00
N ASP A 78 7.62 -0.23 5.98
CA ASP A 78 7.75 -1.32 5.02
C ASP A 78 7.02 -2.55 5.56
N ARG A 79 6.06 -3.09 4.76
CA ARG A 79 5.38 -4.34 5.13
C ARG A 79 6.39 -5.49 5.28
N PRO A 80 6.13 -6.51 6.11
CA PRO A 80 7.05 -7.62 6.32
C PRO A 80 7.55 -8.26 5.02
N GLY A 81 8.88 -8.30 4.86
CA GLY A 81 9.57 -8.86 3.69
C GLY A 81 9.68 -7.97 2.48
N LEU A 82 9.21 -6.72 2.54
CA LEU A 82 9.32 -5.71 1.50
C LEU A 82 10.18 -4.53 1.99
N GLY A 83 10.59 -3.65 1.07
CA GLY A 83 11.49 -2.56 1.42
C GLY A 83 12.71 -3.08 2.17
N PHE A 84 13.00 -2.54 3.34
CA PHE A 84 14.08 -2.99 4.22
C PHE A 84 13.58 -3.84 5.41
N SER A 85 12.29 -4.17 5.48
CA SER A 85 11.74 -5.04 6.52
C SER A 85 12.11 -6.51 6.31
N GLU A 86 12.44 -7.19 7.40
CA GLU A 86 12.58 -8.64 7.41
C GLU A 86 11.21 -9.31 7.28
N ARG A 87 11.18 -10.53 6.72
CA ARG A 87 9.91 -11.26 6.53
C ARG A 87 9.29 -11.71 7.85
N GLY A 88 10.11 -12.05 8.84
CA GLY A 88 9.66 -12.81 10.00
C GLY A 88 9.21 -14.21 9.58
N GLY A 89 8.10 -14.67 10.12
CA GLY A 89 7.57 -16.01 9.85
C GLY A 89 6.65 -16.10 8.61
N PRO A 90 6.24 -17.32 8.22
CA PRO A 90 5.37 -17.56 7.08
C PRO A 90 3.96 -16.94 7.23
N GLN A 91 3.48 -16.71 8.46
CA GLN A 91 2.21 -16.01 8.73
C GLN A 91 2.18 -14.61 8.11
N ASN A 92 3.32 -13.94 8.02
CA ASN A 92 3.41 -12.62 7.38
C ASN A 92 3.22 -12.66 5.85
N GLY A 93 3.00 -13.82 5.27
CA GLY A 93 2.51 -14.01 3.89
C GLY A 93 1.02 -13.76 3.73
N TYR A 94 0.31 -13.43 4.81
CA TYR A 94 -1.12 -13.16 4.83
C TYR A 94 -1.42 -11.82 5.49
N PRO A 95 -2.55 -11.17 5.16
CA PRO A 95 -2.93 -9.88 5.74
C PRO A 95 -3.03 -9.85 7.27
N ASP A 96 -3.43 -10.94 7.91
CA ASP A 96 -3.51 -11.04 9.38
C ASP A 96 -2.15 -11.00 10.06
N GLY A 97 -1.18 -11.81 9.63
CA GLY A 97 0.18 -11.75 10.16
C GLY A 97 0.83 -10.38 9.92
N GLN A 98 0.56 -9.74 8.77
CA GLN A 98 1.03 -8.38 8.51
C GLN A 98 0.34 -7.34 9.41
N ALA A 99 -0.95 -7.49 9.69
CA ALA A 99 -1.68 -6.63 10.63
C ALA A 99 -1.11 -6.76 12.05
N ASP A 100 -0.82 -7.97 12.50
CA ASP A 100 -0.20 -8.24 13.82
C ASP A 100 1.20 -7.61 13.91
N ALA A 101 2.00 -7.73 12.85
CA ALA A 101 3.31 -7.09 12.75
C ALA A 101 3.24 -5.56 12.86
N ILE A 102 2.26 -4.94 12.17
CA ILE A 102 2.03 -3.49 12.24
C ILE A 102 1.57 -3.08 13.64
N ALA A 103 0.69 -3.85 14.28
CA ALA A 103 0.27 -3.58 15.66
C ALA A 103 1.46 -3.64 16.63
N ALA A 104 2.35 -4.61 16.48
CA ALA A 104 3.58 -4.71 17.27
C ALA A 104 4.51 -3.50 17.01
N LEU A 105 4.69 -3.09 15.76
CA LEU A 105 5.47 -1.90 15.39
C LEU A 105 4.87 -0.62 16.01
N MET A 106 3.55 -0.42 15.90
CA MET A 106 2.87 0.72 16.50
C MET A 106 3.10 0.77 18.03
N LYS A 107 2.97 -0.37 18.71
CA LYS A 107 3.25 -0.48 20.16
C LYS A 107 4.69 -0.10 20.50
N LYS A 108 5.67 -0.56 19.71
CA LYS A 108 7.10 -0.22 19.90
C LYS A 108 7.38 1.27 19.66
N ARG A 109 6.62 1.90 18.76
CA ARG A 109 6.68 3.36 18.52
C ARG A 109 5.83 4.19 19.50
N GLY A 110 5.17 3.55 20.47
CA GLY A 110 4.31 4.23 21.45
C GLY A 110 2.98 4.73 20.88
N ILE A 111 2.60 4.26 19.69
CA ILE A 111 1.36 4.65 19.02
C ILE A 111 0.23 3.76 19.54
N LYS A 112 -0.70 4.36 20.28
CA LYS A 112 -1.85 3.64 20.86
C LYS A 112 -2.99 3.50 19.85
N LYS A 113 -3.24 4.55 19.05
CA LYS A 113 -4.36 4.62 18.12
C LYS A 113 -4.03 5.53 16.96
N ALA A 114 -4.55 5.23 15.76
CA ALA A 114 -4.27 6.01 14.56
C ALA A 114 -5.39 5.93 13.52
N ILE A 115 -5.42 6.88 12.59
CA ILE A 115 -6.09 6.74 11.31
C ILE A 115 -5.15 5.92 10.39
N ILE A 116 -5.67 4.83 9.81
CA ILE A 116 -4.92 3.98 8.90
C ILE A 116 -5.24 4.40 7.46
N VAL A 117 -4.21 4.78 6.74
CA VAL A 117 -4.27 5.13 5.30
C VAL A 117 -3.61 4.03 4.51
N SER A 118 -4.32 3.43 3.57
CA SER A 118 -3.82 2.26 2.85
C SER A 118 -4.08 2.33 1.36
N HIS A 119 -3.16 1.76 0.58
CA HIS A 119 -3.27 1.68 -0.88
C HIS A 119 -3.25 0.21 -1.33
N SER A 120 -4.11 -0.13 -2.32
CA SER A 120 -4.06 -1.41 -3.04
C SER A 120 -4.07 -2.64 -2.11
N PHE A 121 -3.07 -3.53 -2.19
CA PHE A 121 -2.89 -4.67 -1.28
C PHE A 121 -2.94 -4.27 0.20
N GLY A 122 -2.39 -3.10 0.54
CA GLY A 122 -2.46 -2.54 1.89
C GLY A 122 -3.89 -2.40 2.41
N GLY A 123 -4.88 -2.32 1.52
CA GLY A 123 -6.29 -2.29 1.88
C GLY A 123 -6.77 -3.55 2.59
N ALA A 124 -6.36 -4.75 2.12
CA ALA A 124 -6.68 -5.99 2.83
C ALA A 124 -6.01 -6.05 4.21
N VAL A 125 -4.78 -5.55 4.32
CA VAL A 125 -4.05 -5.46 5.60
C VAL A 125 -4.76 -4.49 6.54
N ALA A 126 -5.14 -3.30 6.07
CA ALA A 126 -5.82 -2.29 6.87
C ALA A 126 -7.21 -2.74 7.33
N ALA A 127 -7.99 -3.39 6.46
CA ALA A 127 -9.28 -3.95 6.82
C ALA A 127 -9.13 -5.06 7.89
N THR A 128 -8.13 -5.93 7.73
CA THR A 128 -7.83 -6.98 8.71
C THR A 128 -7.34 -6.39 10.03
N PHE A 129 -6.50 -5.34 9.96
CA PHE A 129 -6.06 -4.61 11.15
C PHE A 129 -7.26 -4.05 11.93
N ALA A 130 -8.22 -3.46 11.25
CA ALA A 130 -9.43 -2.92 11.88
C ALA A 130 -10.35 -4.00 12.47
N LEU A 131 -10.28 -5.24 11.99
CA LEU A 131 -11.01 -6.37 12.56
C LEU A 131 -10.32 -6.92 13.82
N ASN A 132 -8.99 -7.04 13.79
CA ASN A 132 -8.22 -7.76 14.81
C ASN A 132 -7.66 -6.83 15.90
N HIS A 133 -7.44 -5.56 15.58
CA HIS A 133 -6.87 -4.52 16.48
C HIS A 133 -7.73 -3.26 16.51
N LYS A 134 -9.05 -3.47 16.60
CA LYS A 134 -10.06 -2.40 16.52
C LYS A 134 -9.84 -1.25 17.51
N GLU A 135 -9.27 -1.55 18.67
CA GLU A 135 -8.93 -0.55 19.72
C GLU A 135 -7.80 0.38 19.27
N MET A 136 -7.00 0.01 18.28
CA MET A 136 -5.90 0.81 17.75
C MET A 136 -6.30 1.65 16.53
N VAL A 137 -7.57 1.61 16.08
CA VAL A 137 -8.04 2.29 14.86
C VAL A 137 -8.99 3.44 15.23
N GLU A 138 -8.65 4.66 14.82
CA GLU A 138 -9.54 5.84 14.92
C GLU A 138 -10.42 5.98 13.69
N GLY A 139 -9.91 5.55 12.52
CA GLY A 139 -10.62 5.58 11.26
C GLY A 139 -9.78 5.03 10.12
N LEU A 140 -10.38 4.92 8.96
CA LEU A 140 -9.81 4.26 7.78
C LEU A 140 -9.95 5.15 6.53
N VAL A 141 -8.85 5.27 5.78
CA VAL A 141 -8.87 5.82 4.43
C VAL A 141 -8.28 4.79 3.48
N PHE A 142 -9.11 4.30 2.58
CA PHE A 142 -8.73 3.33 1.57
C PHE A 142 -8.55 4.01 0.22
N LEU A 143 -7.46 3.72 -0.45
CA LEU A 143 -7.09 4.23 -1.77
C LEU A 143 -6.96 3.04 -2.73
N SER A 144 -7.93 2.87 -3.62
CA SER A 144 -8.01 1.72 -4.56
C SER A 144 -7.73 0.36 -3.88
N PRO A 145 -8.46 -0.01 -2.81
CA PRO A 145 -8.11 -1.15 -1.95
C PRO A 145 -8.43 -2.49 -2.59
N ALA A 146 -7.53 -3.48 -2.46
CA ALA A 146 -7.76 -4.88 -2.85
C ALA A 146 -8.32 -5.68 -1.66
N THR A 147 -9.64 -5.88 -1.59
CA THR A 147 -10.32 -6.38 -0.37
C THR A 147 -11.28 -7.53 -0.59
N HIS A 148 -11.77 -7.76 -1.79
CA HIS A 148 -12.82 -8.75 -2.06
C HIS A 148 -12.34 -9.83 -3.03
N PRO A 149 -12.98 -11.01 -3.04
CA PRO A 149 -12.71 -12.02 -4.05
C PRO A 149 -13.00 -11.53 -5.46
N TRP A 150 -12.11 -11.81 -6.39
CA TRP A 150 -12.25 -11.41 -7.80
C TRP A 150 -12.13 -12.62 -8.74
N PRO A 151 -12.75 -12.57 -9.94
CA PRO A 151 -12.60 -13.60 -10.97
C PRO A 151 -11.25 -13.48 -11.68
N GLY A 152 -10.83 -14.53 -12.40
CA GLY A 152 -9.62 -14.51 -13.25
C GLY A 152 -8.31 -14.86 -12.53
N GLY A 153 -8.26 -14.74 -11.20
CA GLY A 153 -7.08 -15.11 -10.42
C GLY A 153 -5.97 -14.06 -10.45
N ILE A 154 -4.73 -14.49 -10.51
CA ILE A 154 -3.52 -13.65 -10.48
C ILE A 154 -2.61 -13.98 -11.66
N GLU A 155 -1.72 -13.07 -11.99
CA GLU A 155 -0.71 -13.25 -13.03
C GLU A 155 0.13 -14.51 -12.80
N TRP A 156 0.43 -15.23 -13.89
CA TRP A 156 1.07 -16.54 -13.86
C TRP A 156 2.43 -16.54 -13.13
N TYR A 157 3.19 -15.45 -13.24
CA TYR A 157 4.51 -15.33 -12.61
C TYR A 157 4.44 -15.30 -11.08
N TYR A 158 3.36 -14.82 -10.47
CA TYR A 158 3.15 -14.91 -9.02
C TYR A 158 2.99 -16.37 -8.59
N LYS A 159 2.25 -17.18 -9.36
CA LYS A 159 2.07 -18.61 -9.09
C LYS A 159 3.40 -19.37 -9.16
N VAL A 160 4.18 -19.11 -10.21
CA VAL A 160 5.51 -19.70 -10.40
C VAL A 160 6.45 -19.30 -9.27
N THR A 161 6.49 -18.01 -8.93
CA THR A 161 7.40 -17.47 -7.91
C THR A 161 7.07 -17.96 -6.49
N LYS A 162 5.81 -18.32 -6.22
CA LYS A 162 5.41 -18.90 -4.93
C LYS A 162 5.99 -20.31 -4.73
N ALA A 163 6.21 -21.08 -5.79
CA ALA A 163 6.73 -22.45 -5.68
C ALA A 163 8.11 -22.47 -4.98
N PRO A 164 8.41 -23.46 -4.11
CA PRO A 164 9.59 -23.43 -3.26
C PRO A 164 10.92 -23.28 -4.02
N VAL A 165 11.26 -24.24 -4.88
CA VAL A 165 12.55 -24.27 -5.61
C VAL A 165 12.48 -23.46 -6.89
N VAL A 166 11.50 -23.73 -7.74
CA VAL A 166 11.33 -23.04 -9.03
C VAL A 166 11.11 -21.55 -8.82
N GLY A 167 10.33 -21.18 -7.83
CA GLY A 167 10.07 -19.78 -7.51
C GLY A 167 11.32 -19.05 -6.99
N TRP A 168 12.15 -19.72 -6.21
CA TRP A 168 13.44 -19.16 -5.81
C TRP A 168 14.38 -18.93 -7.00
N LEU A 169 14.48 -19.90 -7.90
CA LEU A 169 15.26 -19.77 -9.14
C LEU A 169 14.73 -18.63 -10.01
N PHE A 170 13.42 -18.59 -10.24
CA PHE A 170 12.77 -17.54 -11.03
C PHE A 170 13.02 -16.15 -10.44
N ALA A 171 12.77 -15.96 -9.13
CA ALA A 171 12.99 -14.70 -8.46
C ALA A 171 14.45 -14.25 -8.45
N THR A 172 15.39 -15.21 -8.51
CA THR A 172 16.83 -14.91 -8.47
C THR A 172 17.42 -14.69 -9.85
N LEU A 173 17.01 -15.46 -10.84
CA LEU A 173 17.69 -15.49 -12.15
C LEU A 173 16.93 -14.71 -13.24
N VAL A 174 15.61 -14.62 -13.14
CA VAL A 174 14.74 -14.04 -14.16
C VAL A 174 14.18 -12.68 -13.76
N ALA A 175 13.62 -12.57 -12.54
CA ALA A 175 12.91 -11.38 -12.13
C ALA A 175 13.78 -10.10 -12.11
N PRO A 176 15.03 -10.08 -11.59
CA PRO A 176 15.82 -8.87 -11.57
C PRO A 176 16.15 -8.32 -12.97
N PRO A 177 16.72 -9.10 -13.91
CA PRO A 177 17.03 -8.57 -15.24
C PRO A 177 15.78 -8.22 -16.05
N ALA A 178 14.72 -9.06 -16.00
CA ALA A 178 13.46 -8.76 -16.69
C ALA A 178 12.78 -7.52 -16.10
N GLY A 179 12.79 -7.40 -14.76
CA GLY A 179 12.21 -6.26 -14.06
C GLY A 179 12.84 -4.93 -14.47
N LEU A 180 14.15 -4.87 -14.63
CA LEU A 180 14.84 -3.67 -15.11
C LEU A 180 14.34 -3.19 -16.47
N VAL A 181 14.03 -4.12 -17.37
CA VAL A 181 13.53 -3.78 -18.72
C VAL A 181 12.08 -3.28 -18.67
N VAL A 182 11.26 -3.82 -17.76
CA VAL A 182 9.81 -3.55 -17.76
C VAL A 182 9.36 -2.53 -16.72
N ILE A 183 10.18 -2.16 -15.73
CA ILE A 183 9.77 -1.36 -14.57
C ILE A 183 9.17 0.00 -14.95
N ASP A 184 9.72 0.66 -15.96
CA ASP A 184 9.20 1.94 -16.44
C ASP A 184 7.77 1.76 -17.00
N LYS A 185 7.58 0.81 -17.89
CA LYS A 185 6.26 0.49 -18.45
C LYS A 185 5.29 -0.02 -17.38
N ALA A 186 5.74 -0.89 -16.49
CA ALA A 186 4.92 -1.45 -15.44
C ALA A 186 4.43 -0.38 -14.46
N THR A 187 5.30 0.53 -14.02
CA THR A 187 4.90 1.62 -13.14
C THR A 187 4.00 2.63 -13.85
N LYS A 188 4.24 2.95 -15.13
CA LYS A 188 3.32 3.78 -15.93
C LYS A 188 1.93 3.15 -16.04
N SER A 189 1.84 1.84 -16.28
CA SER A 189 0.54 1.14 -16.40
C SER A 189 -0.28 1.17 -15.11
N VAL A 190 0.36 1.23 -13.95
CA VAL A 190 -0.32 1.38 -12.66
C VAL A 190 -0.96 2.77 -12.52
N PHE A 191 -0.38 3.80 -13.11
CA PHE A 191 -0.97 5.14 -13.13
C PHE A 191 -2.02 5.35 -14.21
N ALA A 192 -1.99 4.56 -15.30
CA ALA A 192 -2.85 4.77 -16.46
C ALA A 192 -4.34 4.85 -16.08
N PRO A 193 -5.09 5.80 -16.68
CA PRO A 193 -4.74 6.69 -17.79
C PRO A 193 -3.95 7.95 -17.36
N ASN A 194 -3.66 8.15 -16.09
CA ASN A 194 -3.02 9.35 -15.57
C ASN A 194 -1.50 9.30 -15.72
N ARG A 195 -0.88 10.47 -15.70
CA ARG A 195 0.57 10.59 -15.79
C ARG A 195 1.24 10.18 -14.47
N ARG A 196 2.23 9.30 -14.56
CA ARG A 196 3.15 9.00 -13.46
C ARG A 196 4.14 10.17 -13.31
N PRO A 197 4.49 10.64 -12.08
CA PRO A 197 5.61 11.57 -11.88
C PRO A 197 6.90 11.04 -12.48
N ASP A 198 7.66 11.92 -13.13
CA ASP A 198 8.87 11.51 -13.86
C ASP A 198 9.94 10.93 -12.93
N ASP A 199 10.06 11.45 -11.71
CA ASP A 199 10.97 11.01 -10.65
C ASP A 199 10.44 9.85 -9.78
N TYR A 200 9.29 9.27 -10.13
CA TYR A 200 8.60 8.29 -9.29
C TYR A 200 9.47 7.07 -8.93
N ILE A 201 10.17 6.49 -9.91
CA ILE A 201 10.96 5.27 -9.71
C ILE A 201 12.09 5.52 -8.72
N GLU A 202 12.84 6.61 -8.92
CA GLU A 202 13.98 7.01 -8.10
C GLU A 202 13.51 7.42 -6.70
N ARG A 203 12.50 8.28 -6.62
CA ARG A 203 11.98 8.81 -5.36
C ARG A 203 11.40 7.73 -4.48
N THR A 204 10.69 6.76 -5.06
CA THR A 204 10.09 5.65 -4.32
C THR A 204 11.04 4.47 -4.11
N GLY A 205 12.19 4.44 -4.78
CA GLY A 205 13.07 3.29 -4.76
C GLY A 205 12.38 2.02 -5.28
N ALA A 206 11.61 2.15 -6.37
CA ALA A 206 10.80 1.05 -6.90
C ALA A 206 11.64 -0.20 -7.26
N TYR A 207 12.92 -0.02 -7.57
CA TYR A 207 13.88 -1.12 -7.81
C TYR A 207 14.03 -2.09 -6.64
N LEU A 208 13.75 -1.66 -5.41
CA LEU A 208 13.79 -2.55 -4.23
C LEU A 208 12.86 -3.75 -4.36
N ALA A 209 11.76 -3.63 -5.12
CA ALA A 209 10.83 -4.72 -5.40
C ALA A 209 11.45 -5.83 -6.29
N LEU A 210 12.50 -5.51 -7.04
CA LEU A 210 13.20 -6.46 -7.93
C LEU A 210 14.24 -7.31 -7.19
N ARG A 211 14.57 -7.02 -5.94
CA ARG A 211 15.46 -7.87 -5.15
C ARG A 211 14.84 -9.25 -4.99
N PRO A 212 15.60 -10.35 -5.20
CA PRO A 212 15.05 -11.71 -5.22
C PRO A 212 14.15 -12.05 -4.03
N ARG A 213 14.55 -11.65 -2.82
CA ARG A 213 13.76 -11.88 -1.60
C ARG A 213 12.47 -11.05 -1.60
N ALA A 214 12.56 -9.76 -1.92
CA ALA A 214 11.40 -8.87 -1.95
C ALA A 214 10.40 -9.30 -3.03
N PHE A 215 10.88 -9.61 -4.24
CA PHE A 215 10.06 -10.10 -5.34
C PHE A 215 9.31 -11.38 -4.95
N ARG A 216 10.02 -12.35 -4.34
CA ARG A 216 9.41 -13.61 -3.89
C ARG A 216 8.41 -13.40 -2.76
N ASN A 217 8.72 -12.57 -1.79
CA ASN A 217 7.80 -12.26 -0.69
C ASN A 217 6.52 -11.59 -1.22
N ASN A 218 6.66 -10.62 -2.12
CA ASN A 218 5.51 -9.98 -2.78
C ASN A 218 4.65 -10.99 -3.56
N ALA A 219 5.29 -11.89 -4.29
CA ALA A 219 4.58 -12.93 -5.05
C ALA A 219 3.79 -13.88 -4.12
N ILE A 220 4.35 -14.26 -2.98
CA ILE A 220 3.67 -15.05 -1.95
C ILE A 220 2.47 -14.29 -1.40
N ASP A 221 2.64 -13.01 -1.06
CA ASP A 221 1.57 -12.15 -0.55
C ASP A 221 0.40 -12.10 -1.53
N VAL A 222 0.67 -11.75 -2.79
CA VAL A 222 -0.36 -11.66 -3.85
C VAL A 222 -1.04 -13.00 -4.10
N ALA A 223 -0.26 -14.10 -4.14
CA ALA A 223 -0.81 -15.43 -4.37
C ALA A 223 -1.68 -15.94 -3.22
N ASN A 224 -1.49 -15.44 -2.01
CA ASN A 224 -2.30 -15.80 -0.84
C ASN A 224 -3.56 -14.93 -0.70
N LEU A 225 -3.57 -13.73 -1.30
CA LEU A 225 -4.61 -12.75 -1.06
C LEU A 225 -6.01 -13.24 -1.44
N LEU A 226 -6.18 -13.85 -2.62
CA LEU A 226 -7.48 -14.30 -3.10
C LEU A 226 -8.16 -15.28 -2.12
N GLU A 227 -7.43 -16.28 -1.67
CA GLU A 227 -7.96 -17.26 -0.72
C GLU A 227 -8.19 -16.65 0.67
N TYR A 228 -7.39 -15.67 1.04
CA TYR A 228 -7.56 -14.94 2.29
C TYR A 228 -8.85 -14.12 2.28
N VAL A 229 -9.08 -13.29 1.25
CA VAL A 229 -10.27 -12.44 1.19
C VAL A 229 -11.57 -13.23 0.99
N LYS A 230 -11.53 -14.41 0.35
CA LYS A 230 -12.68 -15.35 0.31
C LYS A 230 -13.15 -15.72 1.72
N LYS A 231 -12.21 -15.86 2.66
CA LYS A 231 -12.50 -16.26 4.05
C LYS A 231 -12.85 -15.07 4.95
N THR A 232 -12.43 -13.86 4.60
CA THR A 232 -12.45 -12.72 5.53
C THR A 232 -13.36 -11.57 5.11
N ALA A 233 -13.66 -11.39 3.81
CA ALA A 233 -14.43 -10.26 3.32
C ALA A 233 -15.82 -10.11 3.97
N HIS A 234 -16.48 -11.23 4.30
CA HIS A 234 -17.78 -11.20 4.98
C HIS A 234 -17.73 -10.57 6.38
N ARG A 235 -16.54 -10.47 6.99
CA ARG A 235 -16.32 -9.86 8.30
C ARG A 235 -16.20 -8.34 8.25
N TYR A 236 -15.99 -7.72 7.09
CA TYR A 236 -15.83 -6.26 7.00
C TYR A 236 -17.04 -5.49 7.53
N ARG A 237 -18.22 -6.09 7.60
CA ARG A 237 -19.41 -5.56 8.30
C ARG A 237 -19.20 -5.30 9.81
N GLU A 238 -18.16 -5.89 10.42
CA GLU A 238 -17.79 -5.68 11.82
C GLU A 238 -17.06 -4.35 12.03
N ILE A 239 -16.51 -3.73 10.97
CA ILE A 239 -15.81 -2.46 11.02
C ILE A 239 -16.83 -1.33 11.28
N LYS A 240 -16.60 -0.54 12.33
CA LYS A 240 -17.54 0.52 12.79
C LYS A 240 -16.90 1.90 12.87
N VAL A 241 -15.62 2.03 12.58
CA VAL A 241 -14.93 3.32 12.61
C VAL A 241 -15.22 4.14 11.35
N PRO A 242 -15.12 5.49 11.42
CA PRO A 242 -15.27 6.34 10.25
C PRO A 242 -14.39 5.85 9.09
N THR A 243 -14.98 5.63 7.92
CA THR A 243 -14.31 5.02 6.78
C THR A 243 -14.62 5.78 5.50
N ILE A 244 -13.57 6.16 4.75
CA ILE A 244 -13.67 6.74 3.42
C ILE A 244 -12.86 5.88 2.45
N ILE A 245 -13.44 5.63 1.28
CA ILE A 245 -12.86 4.84 0.19
C ILE A 245 -12.79 5.74 -1.04
N ILE A 246 -11.60 5.88 -1.63
CA ILE A 246 -11.38 6.61 -2.88
C ILE A 246 -10.87 5.63 -3.92
N THR A 247 -11.48 5.64 -5.09
CA THR A 247 -11.12 4.78 -6.21
C THR A 247 -11.31 5.51 -7.54
N GLY A 248 -10.66 5.03 -8.59
CA GLY A 248 -10.86 5.52 -9.94
C GLY A 248 -11.76 4.60 -10.77
N ASP A 249 -12.58 5.15 -11.66
CA ASP A 249 -13.40 4.37 -12.59
C ASP A 249 -12.59 3.73 -13.73
N ARG A 250 -11.31 4.11 -13.88
CA ARG A 250 -10.34 3.55 -14.83
C ARG A 250 -9.28 2.68 -14.18
N ASP A 251 -9.50 2.27 -12.94
CA ASP A 251 -8.61 1.34 -12.26
C ASP A 251 -8.74 -0.07 -12.85
N ASN A 252 -7.77 -0.44 -13.69
CA ASN A 252 -7.69 -1.76 -14.32
C ASN A 252 -6.80 -2.74 -13.54
N VAL A 253 -6.21 -2.32 -12.42
CA VAL A 253 -5.37 -3.15 -11.55
C VAL A 253 -6.22 -3.80 -10.46
N VAL A 254 -7.06 -2.99 -9.80
CA VAL A 254 -7.97 -3.43 -8.74
C VAL A 254 -9.37 -2.93 -9.09
N LEU A 255 -10.18 -3.81 -9.65
CA LEU A 255 -11.51 -3.47 -10.20
C LEU A 255 -12.40 -2.79 -9.14
N PRO A 256 -12.78 -1.52 -9.32
CA PRO A 256 -13.49 -0.74 -8.31
C PRO A 256 -14.86 -1.32 -7.96
N GLU A 257 -15.56 -1.91 -8.95
CA GLU A 257 -16.89 -2.51 -8.77
C GLU A 257 -16.85 -3.75 -7.87
N ILE A 258 -15.73 -4.44 -7.80
CA ILE A 258 -15.57 -5.60 -6.94
C ILE A 258 -15.06 -5.18 -5.56
N HIS A 259 -13.97 -4.44 -5.54
CA HIS A 259 -13.22 -4.23 -4.31
C HIS A 259 -13.70 -3.01 -3.52
N SER A 260 -13.72 -1.84 -4.15
CA SER A 260 -14.11 -0.58 -3.48
C SER A 260 -15.62 -0.54 -3.20
N ARG A 261 -16.45 -0.97 -4.17
CA ARG A 261 -17.89 -1.10 -4.01
C ARG A 261 -18.22 -2.14 -2.93
N GLY A 262 -17.65 -3.36 -3.05
CA GLY A 262 -17.89 -4.41 -2.07
C GLY A 262 -17.48 -4.01 -0.65
N LEU A 263 -16.38 -3.27 -0.49
CA LEU A 263 -15.96 -2.76 0.83
C LEU A 263 -16.94 -1.70 1.35
N HIS A 264 -17.42 -0.80 0.49
CA HIS A 264 -18.43 0.18 0.84
C HIS A 264 -19.74 -0.47 1.30
N ASP A 265 -20.22 -1.45 0.54
CA ASP A 265 -21.46 -2.18 0.84
C ASP A 265 -21.37 -2.98 2.15
N ALA A 266 -20.16 -3.44 2.49
CA ALA A 266 -19.91 -4.18 3.72
C ALA A 266 -19.79 -3.26 4.96
N ILE A 267 -19.19 -2.08 4.85
CA ILE A 267 -18.92 -1.18 5.99
C ILE A 267 -20.03 -0.14 6.12
N ALA A 268 -20.94 -0.36 7.04
CA ALA A 268 -22.04 0.58 7.29
C ALA A 268 -21.50 1.98 7.67
N GLY A 269 -22.04 3.02 7.02
CA GLY A 269 -21.62 4.41 7.24
C GLY A 269 -20.30 4.81 6.57
N SER A 270 -19.68 3.92 5.79
CA SER A 270 -18.55 4.30 4.94
C SER A 270 -18.99 5.23 3.81
N ARG A 271 -18.05 5.99 3.26
CA ARG A 271 -18.27 6.83 2.10
C ARG A 271 -17.37 6.39 0.96
N LEU A 272 -17.95 6.04 -0.18
CA LEU A 272 -17.23 5.72 -1.42
C LEU A 272 -17.21 6.97 -2.32
N ILE A 273 -16.02 7.31 -2.82
CA ILE A 273 -15.79 8.36 -3.81
C ILE A 273 -15.11 7.72 -5.01
N THR A 274 -15.86 7.60 -6.09
CA THR A 274 -15.33 7.15 -7.39
C THR A 274 -15.02 8.38 -8.22
N VAL A 275 -13.77 8.54 -8.62
CA VAL A 275 -13.26 9.68 -9.40
C VAL A 275 -13.19 9.28 -10.86
N HIS A 276 -13.83 10.09 -11.73
CA HIS A 276 -13.81 9.83 -13.17
C HIS A 276 -12.43 10.07 -13.79
N ASN A 277 -12.05 9.19 -14.73
CA ASN A 277 -10.76 9.15 -15.42
C ASN A 277 -9.54 8.98 -14.50
N LEU A 278 -9.73 8.39 -13.33
CA LEU A 278 -8.65 8.08 -12.40
C LEU A 278 -8.29 6.59 -12.50
N GLY A 279 -6.98 6.31 -12.55
CA GLY A 279 -6.41 4.96 -12.48
C GLY A 279 -6.17 4.47 -11.05
N HIS A 280 -5.17 3.58 -10.90
CA HIS A 280 -4.91 2.86 -9.63
C HIS A 280 -4.14 3.67 -8.58
N LYS A 281 -3.78 4.94 -8.82
CA LYS A 281 -2.91 5.73 -7.90
C LYS A 281 -3.60 6.99 -7.36
N PRO A 282 -4.70 6.87 -6.58
CA PRO A 282 -5.34 8.02 -5.95
C PRO A 282 -4.41 8.82 -5.03
N ASP A 283 -3.47 8.16 -4.37
CA ASP A 283 -2.46 8.76 -3.49
C ASP A 283 -1.61 9.84 -4.18
N TYR A 284 -1.27 9.64 -5.45
CA TYR A 284 -0.49 10.60 -6.24
C TYR A 284 -1.34 11.52 -7.10
N VAL A 285 -2.35 10.95 -7.76
CA VAL A 285 -3.13 11.70 -8.75
C VAL A 285 -4.13 12.63 -8.09
N VAL A 286 -4.75 12.23 -6.99
CA VAL A 286 -5.75 13.03 -6.26
C VAL A 286 -5.38 13.19 -4.77
N THR A 287 -4.11 13.45 -4.49
CA THR A 287 -3.56 13.56 -3.12
C THR A 287 -4.35 14.53 -2.25
N ASP A 288 -4.78 15.66 -2.80
CA ASP A 288 -5.55 16.67 -2.05
C ASP A 288 -6.92 16.14 -1.61
N LEU A 289 -7.57 15.31 -2.43
CA LEU A 289 -8.80 14.60 -2.05
C LEU A 289 -8.53 13.54 -0.97
N ALA A 290 -7.42 12.81 -1.09
CA ALA A 290 -7.02 11.83 -0.08
C ALA A 290 -6.72 12.48 1.28
N ILE A 291 -6.06 13.64 1.30
CA ILE A 291 -5.84 14.42 2.51
C ILE A 291 -7.16 14.93 3.10
N ALA A 292 -8.06 15.44 2.27
CA ALA A 292 -9.37 15.87 2.74
C ALA A 292 -10.21 14.70 3.31
N ALA A 293 -10.02 13.49 2.78
CA ALA A 293 -10.62 12.28 3.35
C ALA A 293 -10.03 11.98 4.75
N ILE A 294 -8.70 12.06 4.92
CA ILE A 294 -8.05 11.92 6.23
C ILE A 294 -8.62 12.95 7.21
N GLU A 295 -8.72 14.20 6.80
CA GLU A 295 -9.27 15.29 7.62
C GLU A 295 -10.74 15.04 7.98
N THR A 296 -11.53 14.50 7.04
CA THR A 296 -12.95 14.16 7.29
C THR A 296 -13.08 13.02 8.29
N VAL A 297 -12.26 11.98 8.16
CA VAL A 297 -12.19 10.88 9.13
C VAL A 297 -11.74 11.36 10.51
N ALA A 298 -10.87 12.39 10.57
CA ALA A 298 -10.47 13.07 11.80
C ALA A 298 -11.55 14.04 12.36
N GLY A 299 -12.75 14.05 11.78
CA GLY A 299 -13.89 14.88 12.25
C GLY A 299 -13.98 16.27 11.66
N LYS A 300 -13.11 16.65 10.70
CA LYS A 300 -13.18 17.97 10.06
C LYS A 300 -14.20 17.96 8.91
N LYS A 301 -14.91 19.05 8.73
CA LYS A 301 -15.83 19.23 7.59
C LYS A 301 -15.03 19.56 6.33
N ARG A 302 -15.17 18.73 5.29
CA ARG A 302 -14.56 18.94 3.95
C ARG A 302 -15.58 18.65 2.86
N ASN A 303 -15.50 19.44 1.80
CA ASN A 303 -16.33 19.23 0.60
C ASN A 303 -15.62 18.23 -0.34
N LEU A 304 -15.75 16.93 -0.03
CA LEU A 304 -15.10 15.87 -0.79
C LEU A 304 -15.61 15.78 -2.23
N ASP A 305 -16.91 15.99 -2.46
CA ASP A 305 -17.47 15.95 -3.81
C ASP A 305 -16.99 17.13 -4.67
N GLY A 306 -16.84 18.31 -4.07
CA GLY A 306 -16.25 19.46 -4.75
C GLY A 306 -14.78 19.22 -5.13
N LEU A 307 -14.00 18.58 -4.24
CA LEU A 307 -12.62 18.22 -4.52
C LEU A 307 -12.52 17.12 -5.58
N ALA A 308 -13.41 16.12 -5.54
CA ALA A 308 -13.47 15.08 -6.58
C ALA A 308 -13.74 15.69 -7.95
N ARG A 309 -14.78 16.53 -8.10
CA ARG A 309 -15.08 17.23 -9.36
C ARG A 309 -13.92 18.10 -9.87
N LYS A 310 -13.22 18.80 -8.96
CA LYS A 310 -12.02 19.58 -9.32
C LYS A 310 -10.89 18.68 -9.84
N ALA A 311 -10.68 17.53 -9.20
CA ALA A 311 -9.70 16.55 -9.63
C ALA A 311 -10.08 15.97 -11.01
N GLU A 312 -11.35 15.57 -11.21
CA GLU A 312 -11.88 15.07 -12.47
C GLU A 312 -11.66 16.07 -13.62
N ALA A 313 -11.99 17.35 -13.41
CA ALA A 313 -11.74 18.40 -14.40
C ALA A 313 -10.25 18.51 -14.77
N ARG A 314 -9.35 18.34 -13.80
CA ARG A 314 -7.90 18.42 -14.02
C ARG A 314 -7.35 17.23 -14.83
N ILE A 315 -7.90 16.04 -14.61
CA ILE A 315 -7.45 14.79 -15.25
C ILE A 315 -8.33 14.37 -16.43
N ALA A 316 -9.31 15.18 -16.82
CA ALA A 316 -10.32 14.83 -17.84
C ALA A 316 -9.73 14.42 -19.19
N THR A 317 -8.58 14.97 -19.55
CA THR A 317 -7.88 14.70 -20.83
C THR A 317 -6.70 13.75 -20.69
N ASP A 318 -6.45 13.23 -19.48
CA ASP A 318 -5.39 12.23 -19.27
C ASP A 318 -5.69 10.97 -20.09
N ASN A 319 -4.72 10.55 -20.88
CA ASN A 319 -4.88 9.50 -21.86
C ASN A 319 -3.55 8.74 -22.04
N PHE A 320 -2.88 8.47 -20.93
CA PHE A 320 -1.58 7.79 -20.94
C PHE A 320 -1.78 6.27 -21.08
N ASN A 321 -1.45 5.76 -22.29
CA ASN A 321 -1.32 4.33 -22.59
C ASN A 321 0.14 3.90 -22.56
#